data_4ce5245c7cdb7d6c1a08c751e897abd0
#
_entry.id   4ce5245c7cdb7d6c1a08c751e897abd0
#
_cell.length_a   1.000
_cell.length_b   1.000
_cell.length_c   1.000
_cell.angle_alpha   90.00
_cell.angle_beta   90.00
_cell.angle_gamma   90.00
#
_symmetry.space_group_name_H-M   'P 1'
#
loop_
_entity.id
_entity.type
_entity.pdbx_description
1 polymer ?
#
loop_
_entity_poly.entity_id
_entity_poly.type
_entity_poly.pdbx_seq_one_letter_code
_entity_poly.pdbx_strand_id
1 'polypeptide(L)'
;FSDYIGQKRLKTNLKLAIDAAKKRGDVLDHVLLYGPPGLGKTTMAGVIAHEMNANFRATSAPSIEKAGDLASILTNLADGDILFIDEIHRLRRAVEEILYSAMEDYKLDIVIGKGPAARSVKLDLPRFTLIGATTQAGNLAGPLRDRFGHSFRLEYYANGDIQKIIERSADILNTK
;
A
#
# COMPACT_ATOMS: atom_id res chain seq x y z
N PHE A 1 13.69 9.70 1.49
CA PHE A 1 14.08 8.97 2.72
C PHE A 1 14.86 9.79 3.71
N SER A 2 15.60 10.82 3.28
CA SER A 2 16.41 11.67 4.17
C SER A 2 15.61 12.27 5.31
N ASP A 3 14.41 12.73 5.00
CA ASP A 3 13.54 13.46 5.93
C ASP A 3 12.68 12.56 6.83
N TYR A 4 12.67 11.25 6.58
CA TYR A 4 11.97 10.31 7.43
C TYR A 4 12.87 9.84 8.56
N ILE A 5 12.54 10.26 9.79
CA ILE A 5 13.33 9.97 10.99
C ILE A 5 13.02 8.54 11.48
N GLY A 6 14.03 7.83 11.96
CA GLY A 6 13.89 6.48 12.50
C GLY A 6 13.79 5.37 11.44
N GLN A 7 13.31 4.20 11.85
CA GLN A 7 13.07 3.01 11.03
C GLN A 7 14.26 2.62 10.10
N LYS A 8 15.49 2.71 10.60
CA LYS A 8 16.71 2.57 9.79
C LYS A 8 16.76 1.28 8.97
N ARG A 9 16.48 0.13 9.59
CA ARG A 9 16.50 -1.18 8.94
C ARG A 9 15.46 -1.28 7.82
N LEU A 10 14.25 -0.80 8.09
CA LEU A 10 13.17 -0.76 7.10
C LEU A 10 13.58 0.11 5.92
N LYS A 11 14.07 1.33 6.16
CA LYS A 11 14.52 2.26 5.12
C LYS A 11 15.62 1.66 4.23
N THR A 12 16.60 0.98 4.81
CA THR A 12 17.69 0.36 4.05
C THR A 12 17.15 -0.70 3.08
N ASN A 13 16.30 -1.61 3.58
CA ASN A 13 15.75 -2.67 2.75
C ASN A 13 14.78 -2.13 1.68
N LEU A 14 13.97 -1.15 2.05
CA LEU A 14 13.03 -0.54 1.13
C LEU A 14 13.73 0.25 0.03
N LYS A 15 14.81 0.97 0.37
CA LYS A 15 15.64 1.66 -0.63
C LYS A 15 16.23 0.68 -1.64
N LEU A 16 16.72 -0.45 -1.17
CA LEU A 16 17.26 -1.50 -2.05
C LEU A 16 16.20 -2.01 -3.03
N ALA A 17 14.97 -2.27 -2.56
CA ALA A 17 13.85 -2.70 -3.40
C ALA A 17 13.46 -1.64 -4.43
N ILE A 18 13.39 -0.37 -4.02
CA ILE A 18 13.08 0.76 -4.91
C ILE A 18 14.18 0.92 -5.98
N ASP A 19 15.45 0.90 -5.58
CA ASP A 19 16.58 1.04 -6.51
C ASP A 19 16.58 -0.12 -7.53
N ALA A 20 16.25 -1.34 -7.10
CA ALA A 20 16.12 -2.49 -7.98
C ALA A 20 14.96 -2.35 -8.97
N ALA A 21 13.78 -1.91 -8.54
CA ALA A 21 12.63 -1.64 -9.40
C ALA A 21 12.95 -0.58 -10.45
N LYS A 22 13.54 0.54 -10.04
CA LYS A 22 13.97 1.62 -10.95
C LYS A 22 14.98 1.15 -11.99
N LYS A 23 15.95 0.32 -11.61
CA LYS A 23 16.93 -0.24 -12.54
C LYS A 23 16.30 -1.15 -13.59
N ARG A 24 15.24 -1.86 -13.25
CA ARG A 24 14.48 -2.69 -14.19
C ARG A 24 13.52 -1.88 -15.07
N GLY A 25 13.26 -0.61 -14.72
CA GLY A 25 12.20 0.19 -15.35
C GLY A 25 10.80 -0.34 -15.05
N ASP A 26 10.61 -0.89 -13.87
CA ASP A 26 9.38 -1.58 -13.47
C ASP A 26 8.75 -0.95 -12.23
N VAL A 27 7.49 -1.28 -11.96
CA VAL A 27 6.83 -0.92 -10.70
C VAL A 27 7.49 -1.62 -9.52
N LEU A 28 7.37 -1.05 -8.33
CA LEU A 28 7.80 -1.71 -7.10
C LEU A 28 6.85 -2.88 -6.81
N ASP A 29 7.40 -4.00 -6.36
CA ASP A 29 6.58 -5.11 -5.85
C ASP A 29 5.65 -4.62 -4.73
N HIS A 30 4.48 -5.26 -4.56
CA HIS A 30 3.53 -4.88 -3.53
C HIS A 30 4.12 -4.94 -2.14
N VAL A 31 3.82 -3.96 -1.30
CA VAL A 31 4.42 -3.76 0.02
C VAL A 31 3.37 -3.85 1.13
N LEU A 32 3.63 -4.66 2.14
CA LEU A 32 2.86 -4.68 3.38
C LEU A 32 3.60 -3.95 4.50
N LEU A 33 2.99 -2.90 5.04
CA LEU A 33 3.47 -2.17 6.21
C LEU A 33 2.65 -2.57 7.44
N TYR A 34 3.27 -3.14 8.45
CA TYR A 34 2.54 -3.57 9.65
C TYR A 34 3.22 -3.14 10.94
N GLY A 35 2.44 -2.99 11.99
CA GLY A 35 2.92 -2.59 13.31
C GLY A 35 1.91 -1.74 14.06
N PRO A 36 2.22 -1.35 15.31
CA PRO A 36 1.33 -0.56 16.15
C PRO A 36 0.81 0.71 15.48
N PRO A 37 -0.32 1.27 15.92
CA PRO A 37 -0.82 2.54 15.41
C PRO A 37 0.15 3.69 15.72
N GLY A 38 0.08 4.77 14.96
CA GLY A 38 0.87 5.99 15.19
C GLY A 38 2.34 5.92 14.78
N LEU A 39 2.82 4.82 14.20
CA LEU A 39 4.23 4.66 13.81
C LEU A 39 4.59 5.19 12.41
N GLY A 40 3.63 5.83 11.70
CA GLY A 40 3.91 6.48 10.42
C GLY A 40 3.80 5.56 9.20
N LYS A 41 2.94 4.51 9.23
CA LYS A 41 2.70 3.63 8.06
C LYS A 41 2.27 4.42 6.82
N THR A 42 1.29 5.30 6.97
CA THR A 42 0.79 6.17 5.89
C THR A 42 1.87 7.13 5.39
N THR A 43 2.64 7.71 6.31
CA THR A 43 3.77 8.59 5.96
C THR A 43 4.83 7.83 5.17
N MET A 44 5.17 6.60 5.59
CA MET A 44 6.11 5.74 4.88
C MET A 44 5.62 5.42 3.47
N ALA A 45 4.32 5.14 3.29
CA ALA A 45 3.75 4.91 1.98
C ALA A 45 3.87 6.14 1.06
N GLY A 46 3.65 7.34 1.60
CA GLY A 46 3.89 8.60 0.88
C GLY A 46 5.37 8.80 0.50
N VAL A 47 6.30 8.43 1.40
CA VAL A 47 7.74 8.47 1.10
C VAL A 47 8.09 7.50 -0.03
N ILE A 48 7.54 6.28 -0.04
CA ILE A 48 7.72 5.32 -1.14
C ILE A 48 7.25 5.92 -2.46
N ALA A 49 6.07 6.53 -2.48
CA ALA A 49 5.51 7.14 -3.68
C ALA A 49 6.39 8.28 -4.21
N HIS A 50 6.87 9.14 -3.32
CA HIS A 50 7.81 10.20 -3.68
C HIS A 50 9.12 9.65 -4.24
N GLU A 51 9.69 8.64 -3.60
CA GLU A 51 10.92 8.00 -4.07
C GLU A 51 10.74 7.30 -5.42
N MET A 52 9.57 6.71 -5.69
CA MET A 52 9.25 6.10 -6.99
C MET A 52 8.85 7.12 -8.05
N ASN A 53 8.69 8.40 -7.70
CA ASN A 53 8.12 9.45 -8.56
C ASN A 53 6.74 9.05 -9.10
N ALA A 54 5.92 8.45 -8.26
CA ALA A 54 4.61 7.90 -8.57
C ALA A 54 3.48 8.74 -7.97
N ASN A 55 2.32 8.77 -8.63
CA ASN A 55 1.12 9.33 -8.02
C ASN A 55 0.69 8.46 -6.84
N PHE A 56 0.22 9.10 -5.78
CA PHE A 56 -0.19 8.46 -4.55
C PHE A 56 -1.70 8.58 -4.35
N ARG A 57 -2.38 7.43 -4.36
CA ARG A 57 -3.80 7.33 -4.05
C ARG A 57 -4.00 6.59 -2.75
N ALA A 58 -4.62 7.23 -1.78
CA ALA A 58 -4.87 6.66 -0.46
C ALA A 58 -6.35 6.41 -0.24
N THR A 59 -6.65 5.26 0.33
CA THR A 59 -7.97 4.86 0.79
C THR A 59 -7.85 4.01 2.06
N SER A 60 -8.98 3.61 2.63
CA SER A 60 -9.01 2.69 3.77
C SER A 60 -9.92 1.50 3.48
N ALA A 61 -9.64 0.34 4.06
CA ALA A 61 -10.47 -0.84 3.86
C ALA A 61 -11.94 -0.62 4.25
N PRO A 62 -12.28 0.08 5.35
CA PRO A 62 -13.67 0.40 5.67
C PRO A 62 -14.41 1.24 4.62
N SER A 63 -13.69 2.01 3.81
CA SER A 63 -14.30 2.82 2.73
C SER A 63 -14.61 2.01 1.46
N ILE A 64 -14.13 0.77 1.39
CA ILE A 64 -14.35 -0.15 0.26
C ILE A 64 -15.41 -1.17 0.69
N GLU A 65 -16.68 -0.84 0.50
CA GLU A 65 -17.77 -1.67 1.01
C GLU A 65 -18.07 -2.86 0.12
N LYS A 66 -17.87 -2.72 -1.18
CA LYS A 66 -18.22 -3.73 -2.20
C LYS A 66 -17.18 -3.80 -3.31
N ALA A 67 -17.23 -4.88 -4.06
CA ALA A 67 -16.35 -5.15 -5.19
C ALA A 67 -16.28 -4.01 -6.22
N GLY A 68 -17.41 -3.36 -6.50
CA GLY A 68 -17.48 -2.23 -7.43
C GLY A 68 -16.71 -0.99 -6.97
N ASP A 69 -16.59 -0.77 -5.67
CA ASP A 69 -15.83 0.36 -5.13
C ASP A 69 -14.33 0.17 -5.42
N LEU A 70 -13.82 -1.03 -5.15
CA LEU A 70 -12.43 -1.37 -5.49
C LEU A 70 -12.19 -1.34 -6.99
N ALA A 71 -13.10 -1.91 -7.79
CA ALA A 71 -13.02 -1.88 -9.25
C ALA A 71 -12.90 -0.45 -9.78
N SER A 72 -13.72 0.47 -9.26
CA SER A 72 -13.65 1.88 -9.63
C SER A 72 -12.31 2.52 -9.28
N ILE A 73 -11.72 2.19 -8.12
CA ILE A 73 -10.40 2.69 -7.73
C ILE A 73 -9.33 2.17 -8.69
N LEU A 74 -9.32 0.85 -8.96
CA LEU A 74 -8.30 0.20 -9.77
C LEU A 74 -8.33 0.65 -11.24
N THR A 75 -9.51 0.81 -11.83
CA THR A 75 -9.65 1.27 -13.22
C THR A 75 -9.29 2.73 -13.44
N ASN A 76 -9.22 3.52 -12.38
CA ASN A 76 -8.79 4.92 -12.41
C ASN A 76 -7.29 5.11 -12.08
N LEU A 77 -6.52 4.04 -11.89
CA LEU A 77 -5.07 4.12 -11.74
C LEU A 77 -4.41 4.35 -13.11
N ALA A 78 -3.27 5.02 -13.10
CA ALA A 78 -2.36 5.10 -14.23
C ALA A 78 -1.17 4.12 -14.03
N ASP A 79 -0.43 3.89 -15.10
CA ASP A 79 0.76 3.04 -15.03
C ASP A 79 1.80 3.63 -14.08
N GLY A 80 2.30 2.82 -13.15
CA GLY A 80 3.23 3.23 -12.13
C GLY A 80 2.61 3.84 -10.87
N ASP A 81 1.29 4.05 -10.82
CA ASP A 81 0.62 4.61 -9.62
C ASP A 81 0.81 3.73 -8.39
N ILE A 82 0.78 4.36 -7.22
CA ILE A 82 0.77 3.68 -5.92
C ILE A 82 -0.60 3.82 -5.28
N LEU A 83 -1.23 2.68 -5.04
CA LEU A 83 -2.47 2.58 -4.26
C LEU A 83 -2.14 2.19 -2.82
N PHE A 84 -2.52 3.03 -1.87
CA PHE A 84 -2.41 2.77 -0.44
C PHE A 84 -3.77 2.39 0.15
N ILE A 85 -3.84 1.25 0.85
CA ILE A 85 -5.03 0.82 1.58
C ILE A 85 -4.68 0.67 3.05
N ASP A 86 -5.23 1.56 3.87
CA ASP A 86 -5.08 1.47 5.33
C ASP A 86 -6.04 0.45 5.93
N GLU A 87 -5.64 -0.14 7.07
CA GLU A 87 -6.39 -1.19 7.77
C GLU A 87 -6.82 -2.34 6.85
N ILE A 88 -5.94 -2.78 5.95
CA ILE A 88 -6.23 -3.72 4.87
C ILE A 88 -6.81 -5.06 5.38
N HIS A 89 -6.54 -5.45 6.64
CA HIS A 89 -7.12 -6.64 7.28
C HIS A 89 -8.65 -6.54 7.46
N ARG A 90 -9.24 -5.36 7.27
CA ARG A 90 -10.68 -5.13 7.38
C ARG A 90 -11.43 -5.24 6.05
N LEU A 91 -10.74 -5.56 4.98
CA LEU A 91 -11.41 -5.83 3.69
C LEU A 91 -12.39 -6.97 3.82
N ARG A 92 -13.53 -6.85 3.16
CA ARG A 92 -14.48 -7.95 3.04
C ARG A 92 -13.94 -8.97 2.05
N ARG A 93 -14.22 -10.25 2.28
CA ARG A 93 -13.72 -11.36 1.47
C ARG A 93 -13.97 -11.18 -0.04
N ALA A 94 -15.17 -10.74 -0.42
CA ALA A 94 -15.49 -10.48 -1.83
C ALA A 94 -14.64 -9.39 -2.47
N VAL A 95 -14.14 -8.43 -1.68
CA VAL A 95 -13.21 -7.38 -2.14
C VAL A 95 -11.78 -7.93 -2.22
N GLU A 96 -11.38 -8.76 -1.25
CA GLU A 96 -10.06 -9.42 -1.27
C GLU A 96 -9.88 -10.29 -2.51
N GLU A 97 -10.92 -11.05 -2.92
CA GLU A 97 -10.87 -11.94 -4.09
C GLU A 97 -10.57 -11.17 -5.38
N ILE A 98 -11.13 -9.97 -5.54
CA ILE A 98 -10.81 -9.08 -6.65
C ILE A 98 -9.38 -8.56 -6.56
N LEU A 99 -8.95 -8.22 -5.36
CA LEU A 99 -7.60 -7.70 -5.13
C LEU A 99 -6.53 -8.74 -5.48
N TYR A 100 -6.82 -10.04 -5.28
CA TYR A 100 -5.89 -11.12 -5.63
C TYR A 100 -5.51 -11.10 -7.11
N SER A 101 -6.50 -11.09 -8.00
CA SER A 101 -6.27 -11.04 -9.46
C SER A 101 -5.60 -9.73 -9.88
N ALA A 102 -6.00 -8.63 -9.26
CA ALA A 102 -5.42 -7.32 -9.54
C ALA A 102 -3.94 -7.24 -9.16
N MET A 103 -3.52 -7.87 -8.05
CA MET A 103 -2.14 -7.89 -7.59
C MET A 103 -1.25 -8.85 -8.38
N GLU A 104 -1.79 -9.99 -8.79
CA GLU A 104 -1.01 -11.06 -9.41
C GLU A 104 -0.87 -10.86 -10.93
N ASP A 105 -2.00 -10.60 -11.60
CA ASP A 105 -2.09 -10.57 -13.06
C ASP A 105 -2.33 -9.18 -13.64
N TYR A 106 -2.52 -8.15 -12.80
CA TYR A 106 -2.99 -6.82 -13.22
C TYR A 106 -4.28 -6.91 -14.03
N LYS A 107 -5.21 -7.74 -13.56
CA LYS A 107 -6.51 -7.98 -14.19
C LYS A 107 -7.63 -7.85 -13.19
N LEU A 108 -8.77 -7.39 -13.68
CA LEU A 108 -9.98 -7.25 -12.91
C LEU A 108 -11.05 -8.17 -13.51
N ASP A 109 -11.50 -9.14 -12.74
CA ASP A 109 -12.60 -10.01 -13.13
C ASP A 109 -13.93 -9.36 -12.73
N ILE A 110 -14.74 -8.96 -13.72
CA ILE A 110 -16.05 -8.37 -13.52
C ILE A 110 -17.13 -9.33 -14.00
N VAL A 111 -18.10 -9.63 -13.15
CA VAL A 111 -19.28 -10.38 -13.53
C VAL A 111 -20.36 -9.40 -14.00
N ILE A 112 -20.71 -9.43 -15.28
CA ILE A 112 -21.76 -8.62 -15.87
C ILE A 112 -23.02 -9.46 -16.05
N GLY A 113 -24.16 -8.97 -15.57
CA GLY A 113 -25.44 -9.65 -15.62
C GLY A 113 -25.80 -10.41 -14.34
N LYS A 114 -26.96 -11.05 -14.34
CA LYS A 114 -27.47 -11.86 -13.21
C LYS A 114 -27.98 -13.20 -13.71
N GLY A 115 -27.90 -14.24 -12.87
CA GLY A 115 -28.39 -15.57 -13.16
C GLY A 115 -27.59 -16.29 -14.24
N PRO A 116 -28.19 -17.24 -15.00
CA PRO A 116 -27.52 -18.09 -15.98
C PRO A 116 -26.90 -17.32 -17.16
N ALA A 117 -27.31 -16.08 -17.39
CA ALA A 117 -26.77 -15.20 -18.45
C ALA A 117 -25.58 -14.33 -17.98
N ALA A 118 -25.13 -14.47 -16.74
CA ALA A 118 -23.98 -13.75 -16.21
C ALA A 118 -22.70 -14.13 -16.98
N ARG A 119 -21.95 -13.12 -17.41
CA ARG A 119 -20.67 -13.32 -18.10
C ARG A 119 -19.54 -12.68 -17.29
N SER A 120 -18.44 -13.40 -17.15
CA SER A 120 -17.23 -12.84 -16.60
C SER A 120 -16.44 -12.14 -17.70
N VAL A 121 -16.06 -10.89 -17.47
CA VAL A 121 -15.23 -10.10 -18.36
C VAL A 121 -13.95 -9.75 -17.61
N LYS A 122 -12.80 -10.04 -18.21
CA LYS A 122 -11.50 -9.64 -17.69
C LYS A 122 -11.10 -8.31 -18.29
N LEU A 123 -10.81 -7.33 -17.45
CA LEU A 123 -10.26 -6.04 -17.83
C LEU A 123 -8.78 -5.99 -17.43
N ASP A 124 -7.93 -5.57 -18.36
CA ASP A 124 -6.53 -5.30 -18.06
C ASP A 124 -6.43 -4.02 -17.22
N LEU A 125 -5.62 -4.06 -16.18
CA LEU A 125 -5.29 -2.92 -15.32
C LEU A 125 -3.89 -2.40 -15.68
N PRO A 126 -3.63 -1.10 -15.48
CA PRO A 126 -2.26 -0.60 -15.53
C PRO A 126 -1.42 -1.27 -14.44
N ARG A 127 -0.11 -1.32 -14.64
CA ARG A 127 0.80 -1.83 -13.61
C ARG A 127 0.88 -0.82 -12.47
N PHE A 128 0.61 -1.27 -11.26
CA PHE A 128 0.59 -0.44 -10.07
C PHE A 128 1.26 -1.14 -8.89
N THR A 129 1.65 -0.38 -7.88
CA THR A 129 2.10 -0.92 -6.61
C THR A 129 0.99 -0.76 -5.57
N LEU A 130 0.58 -1.86 -4.94
CA LEU A 130 -0.26 -1.83 -3.75
C LEU A 130 0.62 -1.70 -2.51
N ILE A 131 0.33 -0.73 -1.66
CA ILE A 131 0.87 -0.66 -0.30
C ILE A 131 -0.27 -0.89 0.69
N GLY A 132 -0.28 -2.05 1.33
CA GLY A 132 -1.22 -2.36 2.41
C GLY A 132 -0.67 -1.95 3.76
N ALA A 133 -1.50 -1.35 4.60
CA ALA A 133 -1.13 -1.08 5.99
C ALA A 133 -2.06 -1.80 6.95
N THR A 134 -1.51 -2.33 8.05
CA THR A 134 -2.30 -3.00 9.08
C THR A 134 -1.68 -2.87 10.47
N THR A 135 -2.53 -2.76 11.48
CA THR A 135 -2.13 -2.91 12.88
C THR A 135 -2.19 -4.38 13.34
N GLN A 136 -2.82 -5.26 12.57
CA GLN A 136 -3.12 -6.65 12.92
C GLN A 136 -2.70 -7.61 11.82
N ALA A 137 -1.39 -7.75 11.61
CA ALA A 137 -0.85 -8.60 10.54
C ALA A 137 -1.31 -10.07 10.62
N GLY A 138 -1.58 -10.58 11.82
CA GLY A 138 -2.10 -11.93 12.05
C GLY A 138 -3.51 -12.15 11.54
N ASN A 139 -4.30 -11.08 11.37
CA ASN A 139 -5.68 -11.14 10.89
C ASN A 139 -5.79 -10.98 9.36
N LEU A 140 -4.66 -10.76 8.68
CA LEU A 140 -4.65 -10.72 7.23
C LEU A 140 -4.76 -12.13 6.66
N ALA A 141 -5.66 -12.33 5.70
CA ALA A 141 -5.84 -13.61 5.04
C ALA A 141 -4.51 -14.07 4.40
N GLY A 142 -4.17 -15.35 4.58
CA GLY A 142 -2.93 -15.93 4.04
C GLY A 142 -2.73 -15.62 2.55
N PRO A 143 -3.74 -15.90 1.69
CA PRO A 143 -3.64 -15.63 0.26
C PRO A 143 -3.35 -14.16 -0.10
N LEU A 144 -3.89 -13.21 0.68
CA LEU A 144 -3.58 -11.79 0.47
C LEU A 144 -2.15 -11.46 0.91
N ARG A 145 -1.74 -11.98 2.08
CA ARG A 145 -0.40 -11.74 2.61
C ARG A 145 0.70 -12.27 1.68
N ASP A 146 0.48 -13.43 1.08
CA ASP A 146 1.47 -14.12 0.22
C ASP A 146 1.70 -13.39 -1.12
N ARG A 147 0.82 -12.46 -1.48
CA ARG A 147 0.94 -11.61 -2.68
C ARG A 147 1.76 -10.34 -2.47
N PHE A 148 2.12 -10.03 -1.23
CA PHE A 148 3.05 -8.95 -0.95
C PHE A 148 4.48 -9.43 -1.13
N GLY A 149 5.21 -8.87 -2.10
CA GLY A 149 6.62 -9.17 -2.32
C GLY A 149 7.51 -8.70 -1.19
N HIS A 150 7.08 -7.65 -0.49
CA HIS A 150 7.80 -7.10 0.67
C HIS A 150 6.86 -6.91 1.87
N SER A 151 7.33 -7.34 3.05
CA SER A 151 6.61 -7.13 4.31
C SER A 151 7.54 -6.48 5.32
N PHE A 152 7.18 -5.29 5.77
CA PHE A 152 8.00 -4.50 6.71
C PHE A 152 7.25 -4.21 8.00
N ARG A 153 7.89 -4.56 9.11
CA ARG A 153 7.41 -4.19 10.43
C ARG A 153 7.92 -2.81 10.80
N LEU A 154 7.03 -1.91 11.21
CA LEU A 154 7.40 -0.67 11.85
C LEU A 154 7.57 -0.91 13.34
N GLU A 155 8.68 -0.44 13.88
CA GLU A 155 9.04 -0.60 15.28
C GLU A 155 8.82 0.73 16.04
N TYR A 156 8.72 0.66 17.37
CA TYR A 156 8.68 1.85 18.19
C TYR A 156 9.93 2.69 18.00
N TYR A 157 9.75 4.00 18.01
CA TYR A 157 10.87 4.93 17.89
C TYR A 157 11.70 4.94 19.17
N ALA A 158 13.02 5.04 19.00
CA ALA A 158 13.91 5.35 20.12
C ALA A 158 13.69 6.80 20.59
N ASN A 159 13.97 7.07 21.87
CA ASN A 159 13.76 8.42 22.46
C ASN A 159 14.45 9.52 21.64
N GLY A 160 15.67 9.28 21.15
CA GLY A 160 16.37 10.25 20.32
C GLY A 160 15.75 10.48 18.93
N ASP A 161 15.02 9.50 18.37
CA ASP A 161 14.27 9.68 17.14
C ASP A 161 12.98 10.49 17.40
N ILE A 162 12.31 10.24 18.53
CA ILE A 162 11.13 11.02 18.95
C ILE A 162 11.50 12.48 19.15
N GLN A 163 12.61 12.75 19.84
CA GLN A 163 13.11 14.11 20.03
C GLN A 163 13.28 14.84 18.70
N LYS A 164 13.96 14.22 17.75
CA LYS A 164 14.17 14.79 16.41
C LYS A 164 12.85 15.03 15.64
N ILE A 165 11.87 14.15 15.80
CA ILE A 165 10.53 14.32 15.19
C ILE A 165 9.85 15.56 15.80
N ILE A 166 9.93 15.75 17.11
CA ILE A 166 9.33 16.89 17.81
C ILE A 166 10.03 18.19 17.38
N GLU A 167 11.37 18.22 17.42
CA GLU A 167 12.17 19.38 16.99
C GLU A 167 11.82 19.80 15.56
N ARG A 168 11.81 18.86 14.63
CA ARG A 168 11.41 19.14 13.25
C ARG A 168 9.98 19.66 13.14
N SER A 169 9.05 19.09 13.89
CA SER A 169 7.67 19.54 13.86
C SER A 169 7.52 20.96 14.42
N ALA A 170 8.26 21.29 15.48
CA ALA A 170 8.32 22.63 16.05
C ALA A 170 8.87 23.65 15.04
N ASP A 171 9.95 23.29 14.33
CA ASP A 171 10.54 24.14 13.29
C ASP A 171 9.55 24.43 12.15
N ILE A 172 8.83 23.41 11.68
CA ILE A 172 7.81 23.56 10.61
C ILE A 172 6.66 24.46 11.07
N LEU A 173 6.26 24.34 12.34
CA LEU A 173 5.16 25.13 12.94
C LEU A 173 5.62 26.50 13.45
N ASN A 174 6.92 26.84 13.33
CA ASN A 174 7.52 28.04 13.91
C ASN A 174 7.20 28.24 15.41
N THR A 175 7.14 27.14 16.15
CA THR A 175 6.90 27.13 17.61
C THR A 175 8.20 26.77 18.33
N LYS A 176 8.40 27.41 19.52
CA LYS A 176 9.55 27.12 20.40
C LYS A 176 9.18 26.10 21.46
#